data_dfb81e86bb9bc7fb5a46cfecb44911f9
#
_entry.id   dfb81e86bb9bc7fb5a46cfecb44911f9
#
_cell.length_a   1.000
_cell.length_b   1.000
_cell.length_c   1.000
_cell.angle_alpha   90.00
_cell.angle_beta   90.00
_cell.angle_gamma   90.00
#
_symmetry.space_group_name_H-M   'P 1'
#
loop_
_entity.id
_entity.type
_entity.pdbx_description
1 polymer ?
#
loop_
_entity_poly.entity_id
_entity_poly.type
_entity_poly.pdbx_seq_one_letter_code
_entity_poly.pdbx_strand_id
1 'polypeptide(L)'
;SVDWSQYGAGRLPPYQLRQDPGENNALGLVKIMFPNPYLVYLHDTPSKSLFDQDQRTFSSGCIRVQKALELAELVLDDPARWNQQTLAAVVATQATQTVNLARPLPVLLLYWTAQPLPDGRLMFRNDIYGRDPPTLAALNGAFQPRL
;
A
#
# COMPACT_ATOMS: atom_id res chain seq x y z
N SER A 1 -3.93 -32.68 9.08
CA SER A 1 -2.80 -31.77 9.36
C SER A 1 -1.70 -31.99 8.32
N VAL A 2 -1.05 -30.92 7.87
CA VAL A 2 0.07 -30.98 6.93
C VAL A 2 1.37 -31.08 7.72
N ASP A 3 2.24 -32.00 7.34
CA ASP A 3 3.59 -32.05 7.91
C ASP A 3 4.49 -31.07 7.17
N TRP A 4 4.69 -29.90 7.76
CA TRP A 4 5.47 -28.80 7.19
C TRP A 4 6.99 -29.07 7.18
N SER A 5 7.48 -30.06 7.94
CA SER A 5 8.92 -30.39 7.97
C SER A 5 9.42 -30.94 6.63
N GLN A 6 8.51 -31.42 5.78
CA GLN A 6 8.82 -31.97 4.46
C GLN A 6 9.05 -30.87 3.39
N TYR A 7 8.80 -29.59 3.72
CA TYR A 7 8.88 -28.47 2.79
C TYR A 7 9.92 -27.46 3.27
N GLY A 8 10.64 -26.84 2.34
CA GLY A 8 11.70 -25.88 2.62
C GLY A 8 12.33 -25.36 1.35
N ALA A 9 13.54 -24.80 1.45
CA ALA A 9 14.27 -24.30 0.31
C ALA A 9 14.48 -25.41 -0.73
N GLY A 10 13.81 -25.31 -1.87
CA GLY A 10 13.88 -26.27 -2.97
C GLY A 10 12.69 -27.24 -3.10
N ARG A 11 11.81 -27.31 -2.10
CA ARG A 11 10.57 -28.08 -2.19
C ARG A 11 9.36 -27.26 -1.72
N LEU A 12 8.66 -26.66 -2.65
CA LEU A 12 7.43 -25.91 -2.35
C LEU A 12 6.26 -26.87 -2.03
N PRO A 13 5.36 -26.51 -1.10
CA PRO A 13 4.17 -27.27 -0.84
C PRO A 13 3.23 -27.23 -2.06
N PRO A 14 2.53 -28.33 -2.39
CA PRO A 14 1.56 -28.37 -3.50
C PRO A 14 0.23 -27.72 -3.13
N TYR A 15 0.21 -26.87 -2.10
CA TYR A 15 -0.97 -26.22 -1.56
C TYR A 15 -0.93 -24.73 -1.83
N GLN A 16 -2.11 -24.16 -2.08
CA GLN A 16 -2.29 -22.72 -2.03
C GLN A 16 -2.51 -22.31 -0.57
N LEU A 17 -1.66 -21.43 -0.08
CA LEU A 17 -1.80 -20.90 1.27
C LEU A 17 -2.69 -19.67 1.22
N ARG A 18 -3.66 -19.60 2.12
CA ARG A 18 -4.53 -18.45 2.33
C ARG A 18 -4.54 -18.12 3.81
N GLN A 19 -4.37 -16.85 4.12
CA GLN A 19 -4.63 -16.31 5.45
C GLN A 19 -6.09 -15.86 5.50
N ASP A 20 -6.84 -16.36 6.49
CA ASP A 20 -8.23 -15.96 6.66
C ASP A 20 -8.37 -14.49 7.09
N PRO A 21 -9.52 -13.85 6.81
CA PRO A 21 -9.82 -12.53 7.33
C PRO A 21 -9.75 -12.47 8.85
N GLY A 22 -9.29 -11.35 9.38
CA GLY A 22 -9.18 -11.16 10.83
C GLY A 22 -8.09 -10.16 11.20
N GLU A 23 -8.03 -9.80 12.46
CA GLU A 23 -7.10 -8.79 12.99
C GLU A 23 -5.62 -9.12 12.77
N ASN A 24 -5.30 -10.42 12.72
CA ASN A 24 -3.93 -10.91 12.50
C ASN A 24 -3.58 -11.11 11.03
N ASN A 25 -4.48 -10.81 10.09
CA ASN A 25 -4.17 -10.91 8.68
C ASN A 25 -3.07 -9.90 8.31
N ALA A 26 -2.02 -10.36 7.62
CA ALA A 26 -0.87 -9.53 7.27
C ALA A 26 -1.23 -8.32 6.40
N LEU A 27 -2.35 -8.40 5.65
CA LEU A 27 -2.89 -7.31 4.85
C LEU A 27 -3.92 -6.45 5.62
N GLY A 28 -4.11 -6.71 6.92
CA GLY A 28 -5.09 -6.03 7.76
C GLY A 28 -6.53 -6.26 7.29
N LEU A 29 -7.36 -5.24 7.44
CA LEU A 29 -8.80 -5.32 7.21
C LEU A 29 -9.21 -4.89 5.78
N VAL A 30 -8.34 -4.19 5.05
CA VAL A 30 -8.65 -3.61 3.74
C VAL A 30 -7.48 -3.77 2.78
N LYS A 31 -7.81 -4.17 1.56
CA LYS A 31 -6.90 -4.20 0.42
C LYS A 31 -7.50 -3.38 -0.72
N ILE A 32 -6.78 -2.39 -1.23
CA ILE A 32 -7.18 -1.54 -2.34
C ILE A 32 -6.33 -1.92 -3.54
N MET A 33 -6.98 -2.47 -4.55
CA MET A 33 -6.33 -2.97 -5.76
C MET A 33 -6.52 -2.00 -6.92
N PHE A 34 -5.50 -1.87 -7.74
CA PHE A 34 -5.51 -1.14 -8.99
C PHE A 34 -4.64 -1.85 -10.03
N PRO A 35 -4.99 -1.80 -11.32
CA PRO A 35 -4.21 -2.43 -12.38
C PRO A 35 -2.81 -1.83 -12.47
N ASN A 36 -1.78 -2.68 -12.38
CA ASN A 36 -0.39 -2.29 -12.62
C ASN A 36 0.47 -3.52 -12.92
N PRO A 37 1.59 -3.37 -13.67
CA PRO A 37 2.44 -4.51 -14.06
C PRO A 37 3.32 -5.04 -12.90
N TYR A 38 3.38 -4.34 -11.76
CA TYR A 38 4.27 -4.64 -10.64
C TYR A 38 3.59 -5.47 -9.54
N LEU A 39 2.30 -5.77 -9.68
CA LEU A 39 1.48 -6.46 -8.68
C LEU A 39 1.47 -5.74 -7.31
N VAL A 40 1.64 -4.43 -7.31
CA VAL A 40 1.58 -3.58 -6.11
C VAL A 40 0.15 -3.19 -5.80
N TYR A 41 -0.17 -3.09 -4.53
CA TYR A 41 -1.47 -2.62 -4.04
C TYR A 41 -1.30 -1.85 -2.73
N LEU A 42 -2.34 -1.12 -2.34
CA LEU A 42 -2.43 -0.51 -1.02
C LEU A 42 -3.14 -1.48 -0.07
N HIS A 43 -2.73 -1.54 1.20
CA HIS A 43 -3.39 -2.40 2.16
C HIS A 43 -3.25 -1.89 3.59
N ASP A 44 -4.15 -2.34 4.43
CA ASP A 44 -4.04 -2.18 5.87
C ASP A 44 -2.92 -3.08 6.45
N THR A 45 -2.67 -2.98 7.74
CA THR A 45 -1.69 -3.81 8.45
C THR A 45 -1.99 -3.87 9.93
N PRO A 46 -1.79 -5.01 10.60
CA PRO A 46 -1.82 -5.08 12.07
C PRO A 46 -0.61 -4.38 12.71
N SER A 47 0.50 -4.21 11.97
CA SER A 47 1.74 -3.59 12.48
C SER A 47 1.66 -2.05 12.46
N LYS A 48 0.69 -1.48 13.17
CA LYS A 48 0.42 -0.03 13.18
C LYS A 48 1.57 0.79 13.75
N SER A 49 2.32 0.26 14.71
CA SER A 49 3.47 0.95 15.34
C SER A 49 4.60 1.27 14.35
N LEU A 50 4.64 0.61 13.20
CA LEU A 50 5.63 0.93 12.16
C LEU A 50 5.40 2.30 11.51
N PHE A 51 4.20 2.87 11.65
CA PHE A 51 3.92 4.23 11.19
C PHE A 51 4.53 5.33 12.08
N ASP A 52 5.01 4.97 13.27
CA ASP A 52 5.70 5.88 14.19
C ASP A 52 7.23 5.89 13.98
N GLN A 53 7.74 5.03 13.07
CA GLN A 53 9.16 4.96 12.74
C GLN A 53 9.53 5.99 11.66
N ASP A 54 10.75 6.53 11.73
CA ASP A 54 11.28 7.43 10.70
C ASP A 54 11.54 6.68 9.38
N GLN A 55 12.10 5.47 9.47
CA GLN A 55 12.25 4.60 8.32
C GLN A 55 10.94 3.92 7.97
N ARG A 56 10.56 3.90 6.68
CA ARG A 56 9.28 3.37 6.19
C ARG A 56 9.41 2.17 5.23
N THR A 57 10.61 1.69 5.00
CA THR A 57 10.94 0.63 4.03
C THR A 57 10.85 -0.76 4.66
N PHE A 58 9.63 -1.19 4.99
CA PHE A 58 9.35 -2.46 5.67
C PHE A 58 8.65 -3.50 4.80
N SER A 59 8.42 -3.21 3.52
CA SER A 59 7.75 -4.14 2.61
C SER A 59 8.54 -4.35 1.34
N SER A 60 8.21 -5.41 0.59
CA SER A 60 8.87 -5.74 -0.69
C SER A 60 8.23 -5.03 -1.91
N GLY A 61 7.28 -4.11 -1.71
CA GLY A 61 6.65 -3.36 -2.81
C GLY A 61 5.25 -2.85 -2.51
N CYS A 62 4.39 -3.65 -1.86
CA CYS A 62 3.05 -3.19 -1.49
C CYS A 62 3.11 -2.09 -0.43
N ILE A 63 2.14 -1.19 -0.45
CA ILE A 63 2.13 0.01 0.38
C ILE A 63 1.12 -0.14 1.51
N ARG A 64 1.60 -0.04 2.74
CA ARG A 64 0.77 -0.04 3.93
C ARG A 64 0.13 1.33 4.14
N VAL A 65 -1.14 1.32 4.51
CA VAL A 65 -1.92 2.53 4.77
C VAL A 65 -2.33 2.56 6.23
N GLN A 66 -1.98 3.63 6.93
CA GLN A 66 -2.25 3.77 8.37
C GLN A 66 -3.76 3.78 8.66
N LYS A 67 -4.52 4.52 7.85
CA LYS A 67 -5.97 4.72 7.96
C LYS A 67 -6.70 4.13 6.75
N ALA A 68 -6.55 2.83 6.56
CA ALA A 68 -7.01 2.16 5.35
C ALA A 68 -8.54 2.13 5.21
N LEU A 69 -9.30 2.03 6.31
CA LEU A 69 -10.77 2.12 6.29
C LEU A 69 -11.26 3.52 5.95
N GLU A 70 -10.61 4.58 6.49
CA GLU A 70 -10.94 5.96 6.13
C GLU A 70 -10.65 6.23 4.64
N LEU A 71 -9.53 5.70 4.13
CA LEU A 71 -9.22 5.79 2.71
C LEU A 71 -10.25 5.03 1.86
N ALA A 72 -10.68 3.84 2.29
CA ALA A 72 -11.71 3.07 1.58
C ALA A 72 -13.03 3.84 1.51
N GLU A 73 -13.49 4.42 2.62
CA GLU A 73 -14.68 5.29 2.65
C GLU A 73 -14.55 6.44 1.65
N LEU A 74 -13.41 7.14 1.67
CA LEU A 74 -13.15 8.28 0.78
C LEU A 74 -13.19 7.89 -0.70
N VAL A 75 -12.55 6.78 -1.08
CA VAL A 75 -12.47 6.38 -2.50
C VAL A 75 -13.75 5.73 -3.02
N LEU A 76 -14.58 5.16 -2.13
CA LEU A 76 -15.89 4.63 -2.49
C LEU A 76 -16.90 5.74 -2.83
N ASP A 77 -16.73 6.94 -2.26
CA ASP A 77 -17.47 8.17 -2.57
C ASP A 77 -19.01 7.96 -2.56
N ASP A 78 -19.49 7.16 -1.64
CA ASP A 78 -20.93 6.88 -1.43
C ASP A 78 -21.22 6.76 0.07
N PRO A 79 -21.29 7.90 0.81
CA PRO A 79 -21.45 7.92 2.26
C PRO A 79 -22.79 7.35 2.74
N ALA A 80 -23.81 7.29 1.87
CA ALA A 80 -25.08 6.67 2.22
C ALA A 80 -24.96 5.16 2.37
N ARG A 81 -24.08 4.54 1.59
CA ARG A 81 -23.86 3.08 1.59
C ARG A 81 -22.59 2.68 2.31
N TRP A 82 -21.52 3.45 2.13
CA TRP A 82 -20.17 3.16 2.63
C TRP A 82 -19.70 4.28 3.55
N ASN A 83 -19.89 4.10 4.83
CA ASN A 83 -19.40 4.96 5.90
C ASN A 83 -18.69 4.10 6.94
N GLN A 84 -18.10 4.72 7.95
CA GLN A 84 -17.34 3.99 8.97
C GLN A 84 -18.17 2.91 9.66
N GLN A 85 -19.46 3.16 9.91
CA GLN A 85 -20.34 2.19 10.58
C GLN A 85 -20.61 0.97 9.68
N THR A 86 -20.93 1.18 8.40
CA THR A 86 -21.21 0.09 7.46
C THR A 86 -19.94 -0.70 7.13
N LEU A 87 -18.79 -0.03 6.98
CA LEU A 87 -17.49 -0.69 6.79
C LEU A 87 -17.12 -1.52 8.01
N ALA A 88 -17.30 -1.00 9.22
CA ALA A 88 -17.06 -1.77 10.45
C ALA A 88 -17.99 -3.00 10.54
N ALA A 89 -19.25 -2.87 10.14
CA ALA A 89 -20.18 -4.00 10.10
C ALA A 89 -19.72 -5.09 9.10
N VAL A 90 -19.24 -4.70 7.92
CA VAL A 90 -18.67 -5.66 6.95
C VAL A 90 -17.43 -6.35 7.52
N VAL A 91 -16.52 -5.61 8.13
CA VAL A 91 -15.32 -6.18 8.78
C VAL A 91 -15.70 -7.18 9.88
N ALA A 92 -16.72 -6.87 10.68
CA ALA A 92 -17.18 -7.75 11.75
C ALA A 92 -17.73 -9.10 11.25
N THR A 93 -18.13 -9.21 9.99
CA THR A 93 -18.55 -10.50 9.39
C THR A 93 -17.40 -11.48 9.21
N GLN A 94 -16.16 -11.01 9.21
CA GLN A 94 -14.96 -11.79 8.89
C GLN A 94 -15.04 -12.51 7.52
N ALA A 95 -15.89 -12.03 6.62
CA ALA A 95 -16.02 -12.53 5.27
C ALA A 95 -15.35 -11.58 4.28
N THR A 96 -14.53 -12.13 3.38
CA THR A 96 -13.93 -11.34 2.31
C THR A 96 -15.01 -10.87 1.34
N GLN A 97 -15.12 -9.56 1.18
CA GLN A 97 -16.02 -8.94 0.21
C GLN A 97 -15.22 -8.06 -0.75
N THR A 98 -15.51 -8.16 -2.04
CA THR A 98 -14.94 -7.27 -3.06
C THR A 98 -15.97 -6.23 -3.46
N VAL A 99 -15.56 -4.96 -3.41
CA VAL A 99 -16.36 -3.81 -3.81
C VAL A 99 -15.61 -3.05 -4.90
N ASN A 100 -16.26 -2.82 -6.03
CA ASN A 100 -15.70 -2.02 -7.12
C ASN A 100 -16.08 -0.55 -6.94
N LEU A 101 -15.16 0.35 -7.27
CA LEU A 101 -15.46 1.78 -7.32
C LEU A 101 -16.46 2.08 -8.43
N ALA A 102 -17.42 2.98 -8.17
CA ALA A 102 -18.38 3.43 -9.18
C ALA A 102 -17.68 4.18 -10.33
N ARG A 103 -16.59 4.89 -10.01
CA ARG A 103 -15.75 5.61 -10.99
C ARG A 103 -14.28 5.24 -10.77
N PRO A 104 -13.53 4.96 -11.84
CA PRO A 104 -12.09 4.72 -11.73
C PRO A 104 -11.38 5.95 -11.15
N LEU A 105 -10.45 5.72 -10.24
CA LEU A 105 -9.59 6.76 -9.67
C LEU A 105 -8.15 6.50 -10.12
N PRO A 106 -7.48 7.46 -10.80
CA PRO A 106 -6.09 7.30 -11.17
C PRO A 106 -5.20 7.28 -9.93
N VAL A 107 -4.24 6.35 -9.91
CA VAL A 107 -3.29 6.19 -8.81
C VAL A 107 -1.88 6.45 -9.32
N LEU A 108 -1.16 7.36 -8.66
CA LEU A 108 0.24 7.65 -8.92
C LEU A 108 1.04 7.42 -7.63
N LEU A 109 1.98 6.48 -7.68
CA LEU A 109 2.88 6.18 -6.58
C LEU A 109 4.22 6.84 -6.82
N LEU A 110 4.61 7.75 -5.93
CA LEU A 110 5.87 8.49 -6.01
C LEU A 110 6.66 8.35 -4.71
N TYR A 111 7.97 8.37 -4.83
CA TYR A 111 8.88 8.56 -3.72
C TYR A 111 9.71 9.82 -3.97
N TRP A 112 9.44 10.86 -3.19
CA TRP A 112 10.17 12.12 -3.26
C TRP A 112 11.11 12.24 -2.08
N THR A 113 12.37 12.50 -2.37
CA THR A 113 13.42 12.71 -1.38
C THR A 113 13.42 14.15 -0.84
N ALA A 114 12.84 15.09 -1.57
CA ALA A 114 12.62 16.47 -1.15
C ALA A 114 11.17 16.88 -1.42
N GLN A 115 10.50 17.46 -0.44
CA GLN A 115 9.11 17.89 -0.54
C GLN A 115 8.87 19.17 0.25
N PRO A 116 8.23 20.20 -0.36
CA PRO A 116 7.78 21.37 0.40
C PRO A 116 6.62 20.99 1.32
N LEU A 117 6.63 21.50 2.53
CA LEU A 117 5.54 21.41 3.49
C LEU A 117 4.61 22.63 3.37
N PRO A 118 3.36 22.54 3.84
CA PRO A 118 2.41 23.67 3.79
C PRO A 118 2.90 24.93 4.51
N ASP A 119 3.79 24.80 5.48
CA ASP A 119 4.39 25.90 6.24
C ASP A 119 5.64 26.50 5.57
N GLY A 120 5.98 26.07 4.36
CA GLY A 120 7.14 26.55 3.58
C GLY A 120 8.46 25.89 3.93
N ARG A 121 8.52 25.02 4.93
CA ARG A 121 9.73 24.23 5.20
C ARG A 121 9.91 23.13 4.15
N LEU A 122 11.14 22.68 3.98
CA LEU A 122 11.45 21.50 3.17
C LEU A 122 11.62 20.29 4.07
N MET A 123 10.97 19.20 3.67
CA MET A 123 11.20 17.88 4.26
C MET A 123 12.09 17.07 3.33
N PHE A 124 13.10 16.41 3.91
CA PHE A 124 14.01 15.53 3.19
C PHE A 124 13.85 14.09 3.66
N ARG A 125 14.05 13.14 2.75
CA ARG A 125 14.08 11.70 3.01
C ARG A 125 15.33 11.08 2.39
N ASN A 126 15.77 9.95 2.92
CA ASN A 126 16.89 9.20 2.36
C ASN A 126 16.57 8.73 0.93
N ASP A 127 17.54 8.87 0.02
CA ASP A 127 17.43 8.36 -1.35
C ASP A 127 17.67 6.84 -1.39
N ILE A 128 16.65 6.09 -0.94
CA ILE A 128 16.71 4.63 -0.87
C ILE A 128 16.74 3.93 -2.24
N TYR A 129 16.38 4.65 -3.29
CA TYR A 129 16.37 4.15 -4.68
C TYR A 129 17.55 4.65 -5.52
N GLY A 130 18.43 5.48 -4.97
CA GLY A 130 19.60 6.04 -5.67
C GLY A 130 19.23 6.92 -6.86
N ARG A 131 18.11 7.66 -6.78
CA ARG A 131 17.58 8.45 -7.90
C ARG A 131 17.94 9.94 -7.85
N ASP A 132 18.46 10.42 -6.73
CA ASP A 132 18.83 11.83 -6.59
C ASP A 132 20.02 12.22 -7.47
N PRO A 133 21.12 11.44 -7.56
CA PRO A 133 22.25 11.83 -8.40
C PRO A 133 21.88 11.99 -9.89
N PRO A 134 21.21 11.04 -10.54
CA PRO A 134 20.81 11.23 -11.95
C PRO A 134 19.76 12.33 -12.12
N THR A 135 18.86 12.54 -11.16
CA THR A 135 17.88 13.62 -11.19
C THR A 135 18.58 14.99 -11.13
N LEU A 136 19.53 15.17 -10.22
CA LEU A 136 20.31 16.38 -10.09
C LEU A 136 21.13 16.65 -11.35
N ALA A 137 21.76 15.63 -11.91
CA ALA A 137 22.49 15.76 -13.17
C ALA A 137 21.57 16.21 -14.32
N ALA A 138 20.36 15.68 -14.41
CA ALA A 138 19.38 16.07 -15.42
C ALA A 138 18.87 17.52 -15.21
N LEU A 139 18.68 17.96 -13.98
CA LEU A 139 18.27 19.33 -13.65
C LEU A 139 19.35 20.36 -13.97
N ASN A 140 20.63 20.01 -13.82
CA ASN A 140 21.77 20.86 -14.12
C ASN A 140 22.18 20.81 -15.61
N GLY A 141 21.66 19.87 -16.36
CA GLY A 141 21.93 19.71 -17.80
C GLY A 141 21.07 20.60 -18.68
N ALA A 142 21.39 20.62 -19.99
CA ALA A 142 20.57 21.30 -20.97
C ALA A 142 19.20 20.58 -21.08
N PHE A 143 18.11 21.34 -21.09
CA PHE A 143 16.76 20.79 -21.27
C PHE A 143 16.65 20.10 -22.65
N GLN A 144 16.38 18.81 -22.64
CA GLN A 144 16.11 18.02 -23.84
C GLN A 144 14.65 17.61 -23.83
N PRO A 145 13.77 18.24 -24.64
CA PRO A 145 12.38 17.79 -24.76
C PRO A 145 12.38 16.39 -25.39
N ARG A 146 11.71 15.44 -24.75
CA ARG A 146 11.35 14.17 -25.40
C ARG A 146 10.18 14.48 -26.34
N LEU A 147 10.41 14.39 -27.63
CA LEU A 147 9.39 14.39 -28.69
C LEU A 147 8.65 13.04 -28.68
#